data_c4f9c20516ddbdb103eb314be78c2d15
#
_entry.id   c4f9c20516ddbdb103eb314be78c2d15
#
_cell.length_a   1.000
_cell.length_b   1.000
_cell.length_c   1.000
_cell.angle_alpha   90.00
_cell.angle_beta   90.00
_cell.angle_gamma   90.00
#
_symmetry.space_group_name_H-M   'P 1'
#
loop_
_entity.id
_entity.type
_entity.pdbx_description
1 polymer ?
#
loop_
_entity_poly.entity_id
_entity_poly.type
_entity_poly.pdbx_seq_one_letter_code
_entity_poly.pdbx_strand_id
1 'polypeptide(L)'
;MGRPMRVTIASRRSDLARIQAYQVGDALRAAHPEIKINYSFHESLGDKNLNDPLWQMPEKGVFTQDFREGLLRGDFDLVVHSWKDLAIEDDPDTEVVATLPRADARDLVLVRKDRWPQVQGSGAMTILTSSPRRAHNLDSFLRDALPASLKQLNFVNVRGNVPTRVRKLLASDVDALIVAKAAIDRLLEAPVVGADDFVTTKKELRSALSQCHWMVMPLRQNPSAPAQGALAVEISRKRDDMRRLIAPINCSDTFKAVEREREILRSYGGGCHQKIGVSVLDRSFGEVTFLRGITDDGRVLDSCSLRSAISRPPRLSKEALWPVDSSAADWFRRERISLTGDDKWNALWIAKADALPEDWKIEAETVIWASGVQTWKRLARRGVWVNGCAESLGEQEPARIETVAGVPLAWLKLTHEGGYTEGSISTAATYRLLPKNEDFDPDGKRYFFWKSGSTFEFAFQRNPQLKEMTHFCGPGNTQRILQKHGIEPHIFLDHQQWLNEMSL
;
A
#
# COMPACT_ATOMS: atom_id res chain seq x y z
N MET A 1 34.96 12.89 31.66
CA MET A 1 33.79 12.34 30.93
C MET A 1 32.64 13.33 31.10
N GLY A 2 32.15 13.94 30.02
CA GLY A 2 30.99 14.84 30.06
C GLY A 2 29.74 14.09 30.54
N ARG A 3 28.80 14.78 31.19
CA ARG A 3 27.51 14.18 31.55
C ARG A 3 26.83 13.69 30.25
N PRO A 4 26.31 12.46 30.21
CA PRO A 4 25.61 11.98 29.03
C PRO A 4 24.43 12.91 28.71
N MET A 5 24.30 13.30 27.46
CA MET A 5 23.18 14.12 26.98
C MET A 5 21.87 13.39 27.26
N ARG A 6 20.89 14.07 27.81
CA ARG A 6 19.55 13.53 28.06
C ARG A 6 18.58 14.10 27.04
N VAL A 7 17.77 13.26 26.48
CA VAL A 7 16.71 13.64 25.53
C VAL A 7 15.39 13.13 26.05
N THR A 8 14.39 13.98 26.15
CA THR A 8 13.03 13.62 26.56
C THR A 8 12.14 13.57 25.34
N ILE A 9 11.62 12.38 25.02
CA ILE A 9 10.68 12.11 23.93
C ILE A 9 9.27 12.10 24.49
N ALA A 10 8.41 12.97 23.97
CA ALA A 10 6.98 12.95 24.29
C ALA A 10 6.14 12.26 23.23
N SER A 11 5.07 11.63 23.63
CA SER A 11 4.02 11.12 22.74
C SER A 11 2.70 10.91 23.48
N ARG A 12 1.64 10.55 22.74
CA ARG A 12 0.36 10.13 23.34
C ARG A 12 0.54 8.84 24.14
N ARG A 13 -0.35 8.63 25.12
CA ARG A 13 -0.29 7.49 26.05
C ARG A 13 -0.76 6.16 25.48
N SER A 14 -1.41 6.14 24.31
CA SER A 14 -1.89 4.88 23.72
C SER A 14 -0.73 3.94 23.36
N ASP A 15 -0.96 2.62 23.40
CA ASP A 15 0.06 1.62 23.07
C ASP A 15 0.77 1.92 21.74
N LEU A 16 0.00 2.22 20.69
CA LEU A 16 0.56 2.55 19.40
C LEU A 16 1.49 3.76 19.45
N ALA A 17 1.11 4.82 20.16
CA ALA A 17 1.93 6.03 20.26
C ALA A 17 3.21 5.79 21.08
N ARG A 18 3.12 4.99 22.16
CA ARG A 18 4.31 4.59 22.95
C ARG A 18 5.29 3.78 22.12
N ILE A 19 4.78 2.80 21.34
CA ILE A 19 5.58 2.00 20.39
C ILE A 19 6.30 2.90 19.39
N GLN A 20 5.61 3.90 18.84
CA GLN A 20 6.18 4.85 17.88
C GLN A 20 7.29 5.69 18.53
N ALA A 21 7.09 6.14 19.76
CA ALA A 21 8.13 6.85 20.52
C ALA A 21 9.35 5.95 20.80
N TYR A 22 9.13 4.69 21.14
CA TYR A 22 10.21 3.71 21.34
C TYR A 22 11.00 3.46 20.06
N GLN A 23 10.33 3.33 18.90
CA GLN A 23 11.01 3.19 17.60
C GLN A 23 11.95 4.37 17.30
N VAL A 24 11.50 5.61 17.58
CA VAL A 24 12.35 6.80 17.42
C VAL A 24 13.49 6.80 18.43
N GLY A 25 13.21 6.43 19.68
CA GLY A 25 14.24 6.33 20.71
C GLY A 25 15.30 5.29 20.41
N ASP A 26 14.92 4.14 19.86
CA ASP A 26 15.86 3.08 19.45
C ASP A 26 16.73 3.55 18.28
N ALA A 27 16.14 4.25 17.29
CA ALA A 27 16.88 4.84 16.19
C ALA A 27 17.91 5.90 16.71
N LEU A 28 17.51 6.75 17.65
CA LEU A 28 18.40 7.72 18.25
C LEU A 28 19.53 7.07 19.06
N ARG A 29 19.26 6.00 19.84
CA ARG A 29 20.31 5.25 20.55
C ARG A 29 21.27 4.56 19.59
N ALA A 30 20.78 4.05 18.48
CA ALA A 30 21.63 3.45 17.46
C ALA A 30 22.57 4.48 16.81
N ALA A 31 22.08 5.71 16.56
CA ALA A 31 22.88 6.81 16.01
C ALA A 31 23.82 7.46 17.05
N HIS A 32 23.42 7.48 18.33
CA HIS A 32 24.11 8.15 19.42
C HIS A 32 24.11 7.27 20.69
N PRO A 33 25.02 6.29 20.80
CA PRO A 33 25.01 5.32 21.93
C PRO A 33 25.17 5.94 23.32
N GLU A 34 25.74 7.16 23.41
CA GLU A 34 25.98 7.86 24.64
C GLU A 34 24.75 8.60 25.23
N ILE A 35 23.66 8.76 24.43
CA ILE A 35 22.50 9.50 24.90
C ILE A 35 21.64 8.69 25.88
N LYS A 36 21.02 9.38 26.83
CA LYS A 36 20.00 8.84 27.71
C LYS A 36 18.63 9.36 27.29
N ILE A 37 17.72 8.45 26.97
CA ILE A 37 16.35 8.79 26.53
C ILE A 37 15.40 8.60 27.70
N ASN A 38 14.61 9.64 27.96
CA ASN A 38 13.43 9.60 28.81
C ASN A 38 12.18 9.65 27.93
N TYR A 39 11.11 9.03 28.39
CA TYR A 39 9.82 9.08 27.72
C TYR A 39 8.79 9.78 28.60
N SER A 40 7.96 10.64 27.97
CA SER A 40 6.88 11.38 28.62
C SER A 40 5.58 11.14 27.86
N PHE A 41 4.63 10.43 28.47
CA PHE A 41 3.39 10.00 27.81
C PHE A 41 2.19 10.77 28.36
N HIS A 42 1.46 11.44 27.46
CA HIS A 42 0.34 12.32 27.79
C HIS A 42 -0.97 11.88 27.12
N GLU A 43 -2.09 12.22 27.74
CA GLU A 43 -3.40 12.12 27.12
C GLU A 43 -3.67 13.40 26.32
N SER A 44 -4.06 13.27 25.06
CA SER A 44 -4.48 14.42 24.25
C SER A 44 -5.96 14.75 24.49
N LEU A 45 -6.37 15.97 24.13
CA LEU A 45 -7.79 16.37 24.15
C LEU A 45 -8.67 15.42 23.31
N GLY A 46 -8.17 14.92 22.19
CA GLY A 46 -8.86 13.95 21.36
C GLY A 46 -9.00 12.56 21.98
N ASP A 47 -8.17 12.20 22.96
CA ASP A 47 -8.29 10.95 23.73
C ASP A 47 -9.36 11.08 24.82
N LYS A 48 -9.58 12.28 25.34
CA LYS A 48 -10.61 12.58 26.37
C LYS A 48 -12.01 12.66 25.80
N ASN A 49 -12.19 13.18 24.58
CA ASN A 49 -13.49 13.29 23.93
C ASN A 49 -13.74 12.09 22.98
N LEU A 50 -14.46 11.09 23.45
CA LEU A 50 -14.82 9.88 22.72
C LEU A 50 -16.21 9.95 22.06
N ASN A 51 -17.00 11.02 22.30
CA ASN A 51 -18.38 11.11 21.87
C ASN A 51 -18.53 11.82 20.52
N ASP A 52 -17.81 12.92 20.29
CA ASP A 52 -17.98 13.69 19.06
C ASP A 52 -17.18 13.07 17.89
N PRO A 53 -17.73 13.07 16.67
CA PRO A 53 -16.98 12.66 15.48
C PRO A 53 -15.74 13.54 15.29
N LEU A 54 -14.59 12.95 14.88
CA LEU A 54 -13.34 13.69 14.66
C LEU A 54 -13.48 14.87 13.69
N TRP A 55 -14.35 14.73 12.68
CA TRP A 55 -14.60 15.76 11.68
C TRP A 55 -15.46 16.94 12.19
N GLN A 56 -16.11 16.81 13.34
CA GLN A 56 -16.86 17.89 14.03
C GLN A 56 -16.03 18.62 15.09
N MET A 57 -14.87 18.07 15.45
CA MET A 57 -13.95 18.73 16.38
C MET A 57 -13.23 19.89 15.68
N PRO A 58 -12.81 20.95 16.42
CA PRO A 58 -12.03 22.03 15.83
C PRO A 58 -10.82 21.45 15.09
N GLU A 59 -10.69 21.79 13.80
CA GLU A 59 -9.69 21.18 12.90
C GLU A 59 -8.24 21.30 13.35
N LYS A 60 -7.94 22.32 14.14
CA LYS A 60 -6.56 22.64 14.51
C LYS A 60 -6.25 22.18 15.95
N GLY A 61 -5.37 21.18 16.07
CA GLY A 61 -4.65 20.95 17.31
C GLY A 61 -5.30 20.01 18.35
N VAL A 62 -6.41 19.32 18.07
CA VAL A 62 -7.06 18.43 19.06
C VAL A 62 -6.13 17.36 19.64
N PHE A 63 -5.12 16.95 18.87
CA PHE A 63 -4.12 15.95 19.30
C PHE A 63 -2.71 16.52 19.50
N THR A 64 -2.47 17.79 19.16
CA THR A 64 -1.11 18.31 19.02
C THR A 64 -0.83 19.61 19.79
N GLN A 65 -1.84 20.40 20.14
CA GLN A 65 -1.63 21.70 20.75
C GLN A 65 -0.90 21.61 22.10
N ASP A 66 -1.33 20.71 23.00
CA ASP A 66 -0.69 20.50 24.31
C ASP A 66 0.79 20.11 24.15
N PHE A 67 1.11 19.32 23.09
CA PHE A 67 2.48 18.91 22.79
C PHE A 67 3.32 20.07 22.27
N ARG A 68 2.76 20.92 21.41
CA ARG A 68 3.46 22.12 20.90
C ARG A 68 3.79 23.10 22.02
N GLU A 69 2.82 23.37 22.87
CA GLU A 69 3.05 24.21 24.05
C GLU A 69 4.15 23.64 24.96
N GLY A 70 4.18 22.33 25.18
CA GLY A 70 5.22 21.66 25.93
C GLY A 70 6.61 21.75 25.30
N LEU A 71 6.70 21.63 23.94
CA LEU A 71 7.96 21.90 23.22
C LEU A 71 8.45 23.32 23.40
N LEU A 72 7.54 24.29 23.36
CA LEU A 72 7.91 25.71 23.53
C LEU A 72 8.34 26.06 24.95
N ARG A 73 7.76 25.41 25.96
CA ARG A 73 8.18 25.57 27.37
C ARG A 73 9.45 24.79 27.72
N GLY A 74 9.85 23.81 26.84
CA GLY A 74 11.00 22.94 27.12
C GLY A 74 10.70 21.80 28.09
N ASP A 75 9.42 21.40 28.24
CA ASP A 75 9.00 20.26 29.07
C ASP A 75 9.55 18.94 28.51
N PHE A 76 9.76 18.87 27.19
CA PHE A 76 10.39 17.78 26.44
C PHE A 76 11.12 18.32 25.21
N ASP A 77 12.05 17.53 24.66
CA ASP A 77 12.94 17.97 23.60
C ASP A 77 12.35 17.72 22.22
N LEU A 78 11.57 16.65 22.06
CA LEU A 78 10.90 16.28 20.81
C LEU A 78 9.58 15.54 21.07
N VAL A 79 8.69 15.56 20.09
CA VAL A 79 7.42 14.84 20.11
C VAL A 79 7.35 13.88 18.92
N VAL A 80 6.86 12.67 19.17
CA VAL A 80 6.61 11.67 18.13
C VAL A 80 5.12 11.55 17.85
N HIS A 81 4.74 11.72 16.59
CA HIS A 81 3.37 11.59 16.12
C HIS A 81 3.25 10.55 14.99
N SER A 82 2.05 9.99 14.80
CA SER A 82 1.67 9.48 13.50
C SER A 82 1.53 10.67 12.56
N TRP A 83 2.34 10.80 11.53
CA TRP A 83 2.43 12.05 10.74
C TRP A 83 1.11 12.42 10.05
N LYS A 84 0.29 11.45 9.68
CA LYS A 84 -1.05 11.69 9.11
C LYS A 84 -2.03 12.41 10.03
N ASP A 85 -1.76 12.42 11.35
CA ASP A 85 -2.62 13.06 12.36
C ASP A 85 -2.23 14.54 12.59
N LEU A 86 -1.12 15.01 11.99
CA LEU A 86 -0.72 16.41 11.97
C LEU A 86 -1.47 17.23 10.92
N ALA A 87 -1.78 18.48 11.24
CA ALA A 87 -2.35 19.44 10.32
C ALA A 87 -1.50 19.56 9.03
N ILE A 88 -2.15 19.86 7.91
CA ILE A 88 -1.46 20.04 6.62
C ILE A 88 -0.68 21.35 6.59
N GLU A 89 -1.17 22.37 7.28
CA GLU A 89 -0.49 23.67 7.41
C GLU A 89 0.73 23.55 8.32
N ASP A 90 1.74 24.32 7.98
CA ASP A 90 2.95 24.42 8.79
C ASP A 90 2.70 25.25 10.06
N ASP A 91 3.35 24.87 11.14
CA ASP A 91 3.31 25.63 12.39
C ASP A 91 4.45 26.66 12.41
N PRO A 92 4.22 27.91 12.89
CA PRO A 92 5.27 28.92 12.94
C PRO A 92 6.36 28.63 13.95
N ASP A 93 6.07 27.92 15.02
CA ASP A 93 6.96 27.73 16.18
C ASP A 93 7.58 26.34 16.28
N THR A 94 6.95 25.34 15.65
CA THR A 94 7.42 23.96 15.61
C THR A 94 7.63 23.47 14.18
N GLU A 95 8.35 22.37 14.04
CA GLU A 95 8.57 21.74 12.74
C GLU A 95 8.84 20.25 12.86
N VAL A 96 8.48 19.50 11.85
CA VAL A 96 8.88 18.10 11.68
C VAL A 96 10.26 18.08 11.01
N VAL A 97 11.25 17.51 11.69
CA VAL A 97 12.65 17.50 11.22
C VAL A 97 13.11 16.13 10.75
N ALA A 98 12.39 15.07 11.08
CA ALA A 98 12.77 13.72 10.67
C ALA A 98 11.57 12.78 10.63
N THR A 99 11.75 11.71 9.89
CA THR A 99 10.90 10.51 9.87
C THR A 99 11.76 9.27 9.77
N LEU A 100 11.27 8.14 10.29
CA LEU A 100 11.87 6.83 10.06
C LEU A 100 11.43 6.22 8.73
N PRO A 101 12.05 5.11 8.26
CA PRO A 101 11.54 4.36 7.12
C PRO A 101 10.05 4.07 7.27
N ARG A 102 9.30 4.31 6.19
CA ARG A 102 7.84 4.24 6.18
C ARG A 102 7.34 2.81 6.39
N ALA A 103 6.46 2.62 7.35
CA ALA A 103 5.67 1.40 7.46
C ALA A 103 4.64 1.32 6.30
N ASP A 104 4.04 0.14 6.11
CA ASP A 104 3.06 -0.08 5.03
C ASP A 104 1.90 0.92 5.09
N ALA A 105 1.80 1.78 4.08
CA ALA A 105 0.80 2.84 4.03
C ALA A 105 -0.62 2.34 3.69
N ARG A 106 -0.77 1.08 3.27
CA ARG A 106 -2.04 0.51 2.86
C ARG A 106 -3.03 0.38 4.02
N ASP A 107 -4.30 0.29 3.68
CA ASP A 107 -5.35 -0.05 4.64
C ASP A 107 -5.57 -1.57 4.66
N LEU A 108 -5.98 -2.07 5.81
CA LEU A 108 -6.34 -3.46 6.06
C LEU A 108 -7.84 -3.53 6.31
N VAL A 109 -8.53 -4.40 5.60
CA VAL A 109 -9.94 -4.76 5.85
C VAL A 109 -9.96 -6.09 6.58
N LEU A 110 -10.64 -6.12 7.71
CA LEU A 110 -10.90 -7.32 8.51
C LEU A 110 -12.38 -7.65 8.38
N VAL A 111 -12.70 -8.87 7.93
CA VAL A 111 -14.08 -9.35 7.75
C VAL A 111 -14.30 -10.55 8.65
N ARG A 112 -15.30 -10.49 9.51
CA ARG A 112 -15.60 -11.59 10.46
C ARG A 112 -15.96 -12.87 9.72
N LYS A 113 -15.29 -13.97 10.07
CA LYS A 113 -15.54 -15.30 9.49
C LYS A 113 -16.92 -15.82 9.84
N ASP A 114 -17.37 -15.61 11.08
CA ASP A 114 -18.69 -16.04 11.58
C ASP A 114 -19.86 -15.30 10.93
N ARG A 115 -19.64 -14.07 10.44
CA ARG A 115 -20.65 -13.24 9.77
C ARG A 115 -20.65 -13.41 8.26
N TRP A 116 -19.60 -13.95 7.69
CA TRP A 116 -19.41 -14.05 6.24
C TRP A 116 -20.54 -14.82 5.52
N PRO A 117 -21.04 -15.97 6.03
CA PRO A 117 -22.17 -16.65 5.38
C PRO A 117 -23.44 -15.80 5.31
N GLN A 118 -23.72 -14.98 6.34
CA GLN A 118 -24.85 -14.06 6.32
C GLN A 118 -24.67 -12.95 5.28
N VAL A 119 -23.46 -12.38 5.17
CA VAL A 119 -23.11 -11.38 4.15
C VAL A 119 -23.30 -11.94 2.74
N GLN A 120 -22.86 -13.17 2.50
CA GLN A 120 -23.05 -13.86 1.21
C GLN A 120 -24.53 -14.07 0.89
N GLY A 121 -25.34 -14.46 1.88
CA GLY A 121 -26.78 -14.73 1.68
C GLY A 121 -27.61 -13.46 1.48
N SER A 122 -27.34 -12.39 2.23
CA SER A 122 -28.09 -11.14 2.17
C SER A 122 -27.63 -10.20 1.05
N GLY A 123 -26.36 -10.27 0.68
CA GLY A 123 -25.69 -9.30 -0.19
C GLY A 123 -25.53 -7.91 0.46
N ALA A 124 -25.64 -7.83 1.78
CA ALA A 124 -25.46 -6.60 2.54
C ALA A 124 -24.31 -6.76 3.56
N MET A 125 -23.51 -5.71 3.72
CA MET A 125 -22.35 -5.70 4.61
C MET A 125 -22.22 -4.39 5.36
N THR A 126 -22.05 -4.44 6.68
CA THR A 126 -21.82 -3.29 7.56
C THR A 126 -20.34 -3.22 7.95
N ILE A 127 -19.71 -2.07 7.64
CA ILE A 127 -18.27 -1.87 7.75
C ILE A 127 -17.96 -0.72 8.70
N LEU A 128 -17.16 -0.96 9.73
CA LEU A 128 -16.69 0.06 10.64
C LEU A 128 -15.55 0.86 10.03
N THR A 129 -15.72 2.18 9.91
CA THR A 129 -14.66 3.13 9.60
C THR A 129 -15.05 4.55 10.00
N SER A 130 -14.11 5.35 10.51
CA SER A 130 -14.31 6.78 10.76
C SER A 130 -13.71 7.66 9.67
N SER A 131 -13.30 7.08 8.56
CA SER A 131 -12.66 7.81 7.46
C SER A 131 -13.58 7.96 6.26
N PRO A 132 -14.04 9.20 5.94
CA PRO A 132 -14.84 9.46 4.74
C PRO A 132 -14.12 9.03 3.44
N ARG A 133 -12.78 9.18 3.40
CA ARG A 133 -11.94 8.71 2.28
C ARG A 133 -12.10 7.20 2.04
N ARG A 134 -11.98 6.39 3.10
CA ARG A 134 -12.11 4.92 3.00
C ARG A 134 -13.49 4.52 2.52
N ALA A 135 -14.53 5.10 3.11
CA ALA A 135 -15.91 4.83 2.72
C ALA A 135 -16.13 5.14 1.24
N HIS A 136 -15.68 6.32 0.77
CA HIS A 136 -15.84 6.73 -0.62
C HIS A 136 -15.03 5.85 -1.60
N ASN A 137 -13.73 5.67 -1.34
CA ASN A 137 -12.85 4.99 -2.29
C ASN A 137 -13.09 3.48 -2.38
N LEU A 138 -13.53 2.85 -1.28
CA LEU A 138 -13.67 1.40 -1.22
C LEU A 138 -15.06 0.88 -1.56
N ASP A 139 -16.11 1.72 -1.61
CA ASP A 139 -17.48 1.26 -1.88
C ASP A 139 -17.54 0.43 -3.18
N SER A 140 -17.15 1.01 -4.29
CA SER A 140 -17.19 0.33 -5.59
C SER A 140 -16.19 -0.83 -5.67
N PHE A 141 -14.99 -0.67 -5.09
CA PHE A 141 -13.96 -1.69 -5.16
C PHE A 141 -14.34 -2.96 -4.38
N LEU A 142 -14.86 -2.83 -3.17
CA LEU A 142 -15.23 -3.99 -2.34
C LEU A 142 -16.36 -4.81 -2.95
N ARG A 143 -17.29 -4.19 -3.70
CA ARG A 143 -18.34 -4.92 -4.43
C ARG A 143 -17.77 -5.88 -5.48
N ASP A 144 -16.65 -5.53 -6.11
CA ASP A 144 -15.99 -6.35 -7.13
C ASP A 144 -14.88 -7.25 -6.57
N ALA A 145 -14.32 -6.91 -5.42
CA ALA A 145 -13.14 -7.53 -4.83
C ALA A 145 -13.46 -8.63 -3.80
N LEU A 146 -14.65 -8.61 -3.23
CA LEU A 146 -15.11 -9.64 -2.31
C LEU A 146 -15.78 -10.80 -3.08
N PRO A 147 -15.57 -12.06 -2.67
CA PRO A 147 -16.18 -13.23 -3.32
C PRO A 147 -17.65 -13.41 -2.91
N ALA A 148 -18.45 -12.35 -3.08
CA ALA A 148 -19.87 -12.30 -2.81
C ALA A 148 -20.57 -11.27 -3.72
N SER A 149 -21.84 -11.48 -4.02
CA SER A 149 -22.65 -10.51 -4.76
C SER A 149 -23.19 -9.45 -3.82
N LEU A 150 -22.41 -8.40 -3.55
CA LEU A 150 -22.78 -7.34 -2.63
C LEU A 150 -23.64 -6.27 -3.30
N LYS A 151 -24.86 -6.11 -2.80
CA LYS A 151 -25.83 -5.10 -3.24
C LYS A 151 -25.73 -3.82 -2.39
N GLN A 152 -25.43 -3.95 -1.10
CA GLN A 152 -25.40 -2.85 -0.15
C GLN A 152 -24.16 -2.90 0.73
N LEU A 153 -23.45 -1.75 0.83
CA LEU A 153 -22.38 -1.52 1.79
C LEU A 153 -22.76 -0.35 2.69
N ASN A 154 -22.78 -0.59 4.00
CA ASN A 154 -23.09 0.40 5.00
C ASN A 154 -21.82 0.74 5.79
N PHE A 155 -21.34 1.97 5.68
CA PHE A 155 -20.19 2.44 6.43
C PHE A 155 -20.63 3.11 7.72
N VAL A 156 -20.21 2.58 8.86
CA VAL A 156 -20.61 3.05 10.19
C VAL A 156 -19.39 3.61 10.92
N ASN A 157 -19.59 4.77 11.56
CA ASN A 157 -18.51 5.43 12.29
C ASN A 157 -18.08 4.63 13.53
N VAL A 158 -16.76 4.57 13.76
CA VAL A 158 -16.17 3.90 14.92
C VAL A 158 -15.11 4.77 15.59
N ARG A 159 -15.20 4.95 16.90
CA ARG A 159 -14.25 5.72 17.72
C ARG A 159 -13.42 4.80 18.62
N GLY A 160 -12.29 5.33 19.07
CA GLY A 160 -11.33 4.66 19.93
C GLY A 160 -10.02 4.36 19.21
N ASN A 161 -9.02 3.89 19.97
CA ASN A 161 -7.75 3.38 19.42
C ASN A 161 -7.95 2.06 18.66
N VAL A 162 -6.92 1.60 17.97
CA VAL A 162 -7.03 0.40 17.11
C VAL A 162 -7.47 -0.85 17.87
N PRO A 163 -6.90 -1.21 19.03
CA PRO A 163 -7.41 -2.33 19.83
C PRO A 163 -8.88 -2.19 20.21
N THR A 164 -9.32 -0.99 20.58
CA THR A 164 -10.74 -0.73 20.91
C THR A 164 -11.64 -0.95 19.70
N ARG A 165 -11.23 -0.51 18.49
CA ARG A 165 -12.02 -0.71 17.27
C ARG A 165 -12.11 -2.19 16.90
N VAL A 166 -11.03 -2.95 17.08
CA VAL A 166 -11.02 -4.41 16.87
C VAL A 166 -11.94 -5.11 17.86
N ARG A 167 -11.93 -4.74 19.14
CA ARG A 167 -12.91 -5.26 20.13
C ARG A 167 -14.35 -4.94 19.74
N LYS A 168 -14.62 -3.72 19.26
CA LYS A 168 -15.95 -3.33 18.78
C LYS A 168 -16.37 -4.15 17.56
N LEU A 169 -15.47 -4.46 16.62
CA LEU A 169 -15.77 -5.38 15.51
C LEU A 169 -16.32 -6.71 16.02
N LEU A 170 -15.64 -7.32 17.00
CA LEU A 170 -16.02 -8.66 17.49
C LEU A 170 -17.24 -8.64 18.41
N ALA A 171 -17.49 -7.54 19.13
CA ALA A 171 -18.56 -7.42 20.13
C ALA A 171 -19.88 -6.84 19.59
N SER A 172 -19.89 -6.27 18.38
CA SER A 172 -21.07 -5.62 17.81
C SER A 172 -21.66 -6.42 16.65
N ASP A 173 -22.87 -6.06 16.24
CA ASP A 173 -23.56 -6.66 15.09
C ASP A 173 -23.10 -5.99 13.76
N VAL A 174 -21.80 -6.10 13.47
CA VAL A 174 -21.15 -5.56 12.27
C VAL A 174 -20.28 -6.63 11.63
N ASP A 175 -20.00 -6.48 10.35
CA ASP A 175 -19.36 -7.52 9.54
C ASP A 175 -17.87 -7.29 9.31
N ALA A 176 -17.45 -6.02 9.25
CA ALA A 176 -16.07 -5.68 8.93
C ALA A 176 -15.56 -4.40 9.60
N LEU A 177 -14.22 -4.25 9.58
CA LEU A 177 -13.50 -3.06 10.06
C LEU A 177 -12.38 -2.70 9.09
N ILE A 178 -12.22 -1.40 8.81
CA ILE A 178 -11.09 -0.88 8.04
C ILE A 178 -10.13 -0.11 8.94
N VAL A 179 -8.88 -0.53 8.98
CA VAL A 179 -7.81 0.09 9.78
C VAL A 179 -6.56 0.34 8.93
N ALA A 180 -5.65 1.21 9.38
CA ALA A 180 -4.33 1.33 8.77
C ALA A 180 -3.49 0.09 9.10
N LYS A 181 -2.96 -0.57 8.09
CA LYS A 181 -2.11 -1.77 8.25
C LYS A 181 -0.91 -1.50 9.15
N ALA A 182 -0.21 -0.36 8.95
CA ALA A 182 0.91 0.06 9.78
C ALA A 182 0.62 0.08 11.29
N ALA A 183 -0.61 0.33 11.69
CA ALA A 183 -0.99 0.32 13.10
C ALA A 183 -1.11 -1.10 13.65
N ILE A 184 -1.68 -2.02 12.88
CA ILE A 184 -1.75 -3.45 13.24
C ILE A 184 -0.35 -4.05 13.31
N ASP A 185 0.48 -3.81 12.27
CA ASP A 185 1.85 -4.34 12.23
C ASP A 185 2.64 -3.88 13.45
N ARG A 186 2.67 -2.57 13.74
CA ARG A 186 3.39 -2.02 14.90
C ARG A 186 2.92 -2.61 16.23
N LEU A 187 1.62 -2.78 16.43
CA LEU A 187 1.08 -3.36 17.65
C LEU A 187 1.45 -4.86 17.79
N LEU A 188 1.50 -5.60 16.69
CA LEU A 188 1.87 -7.02 16.69
C LEU A 188 3.38 -7.23 16.85
N GLU A 189 4.21 -6.32 16.36
CA GLU A 189 5.67 -6.36 16.41
C GLU A 189 6.24 -5.58 17.62
N ALA A 190 5.38 -5.00 18.45
CA ALA A 190 5.77 -4.13 19.54
C ALA A 190 6.92 -4.72 20.39
N PRO A 191 7.97 -3.96 20.67
CA PRO A 191 9.07 -4.39 21.52
C PRO A 191 8.65 -4.48 22.99
N VAL A 192 9.43 -5.16 23.80
CA VAL A 192 9.36 -5.05 25.27
C VAL A 192 10.31 -3.93 25.67
N VAL A 193 9.80 -2.89 26.35
CA VAL A 193 10.60 -1.76 26.82
C VAL A 193 10.28 -1.48 28.30
N GLY A 194 11.18 -1.81 29.18
CA GLY A 194 10.96 -1.70 30.61
C GLY A 194 9.77 -2.54 31.08
N ALA A 195 8.77 -1.92 31.68
CA ALA A 195 7.52 -2.55 32.11
C ALA A 195 6.47 -2.68 30.97
N ASP A 196 6.70 -2.05 29.83
CA ASP A 196 5.77 -2.03 28.68
C ASP A 196 6.05 -3.23 27.77
N ASP A 197 5.34 -4.31 27.95
CA ASP A 197 5.49 -5.54 27.18
C ASP A 197 4.46 -5.73 26.05
N PHE A 198 3.36 -4.97 26.08
CA PHE A 198 2.26 -5.02 25.12
C PHE A 198 1.68 -6.42 24.86
N VAL A 199 1.98 -7.41 25.69
CA VAL A 199 1.63 -8.83 25.50
C VAL A 199 0.11 -9.01 25.39
N THR A 200 -0.65 -8.33 26.25
CA THR A 200 -2.12 -8.41 26.23
C THR A 200 -2.67 -7.90 24.91
N THR A 201 -2.24 -6.72 24.45
CA THR A 201 -2.67 -6.14 23.16
C THR A 201 -2.30 -7.04 21.98
N LYS A 202 -1.09 -7.62 21.98
CA LYS A 202 -0.66 -8.57 20.93
C LYS A 202 -1.55 -9.82 20.89
N LYS A 203 -1.84 -10.42 22.06
CA LYS A 203 -2.69 -11.60 22.15
C LYS A 203 -4.11 -11.31 21.68
N GLU A 204 -4.72 -10.22 22.11
CA GLU A 204 -6.04 -9.79 21.68
C GLU A 204 -6.11 -9.59 20.17
N LEU A 205 -5.15 -8.87 19.59
CA LEU A 205 -5.09 -8.63 18.15
C LEU A 205 -4.90 -9.92 17.36
N ARG A 206 -4.00 -10.80 17.81
CA ARG A 206 -3.75 -12.08 17.14
C ARG A 206 -5.00 -12.98 17.19
N SER A 207 -5.69 -13.03 18.33
CA SER A 207 -6.98 -13.73 18.46
C SER A 207 -8.06 -13.14 17.55
N ALA A 208 -8.12 -11.83 17.42
CA ALA A 208 -9.09 -11.19 16.54
C ALA A 208 -8.79 -11.47 15.06
N LEU A 209 -7.51 -11.42 14.65
CA LEU A 209 -7.11 -11.72 13.27
C LEU A 209 -7.44 -13.18 12.89
N SER A 210 -7.31 -14.14 13.79
CA SER A 210 -7.68 -15.55 13.53
C SER A 210 -9.19 -15.74 13.29
N GLN A 211 -10.03 -14.84 13.83
CA GLN A 211 -11.48 -14.83 13.65
C GLN A 211 -11.93 -14.06 12.39
N CYS A 212 -11.00 -13.45 11.66
CA CYS A 212 -11.31 -12.64 10.49
C CYS A 212 -10.63 -13.20 9.24
N HIS A 213 -11.32 -13.07 8.11
CA HIS A 213 -10.65 -12.95 6.83
C HIS A 213 -10.06 -11.53 6.74
N TRP A 214 -8.92 -11.40 6.09
CA TRP A 214 -8.27 -10.09 5.92
C TRP A 214 -7.87 -9.82 4.48
N MET A 215 -7.84 -8.54 4.13
CA MET A 215 -7.42 -8.04 2.81
C MET A 215 -6.60 -6.76 2.96
N VAL A 216 -5.48 -6.68 2.26
CA VAL A 216 -4.67 -5.45 2.15
C VAL A 216 -5.12 -4.68 0.92
N MET A 217 -5.61 -3.46 1.11
CA MET A 217 -6.21 -2.65 0.05
C MET A 217 -5.15 -2.04 -0.87
N PRO A 218 -5.31 -2.17 -2.20
CA PRO A 218 -4.37 -1.59 -3.15
C PRO A 218 -4.44 -0.06 -3.13
N LEU A 219 -3.28 0.59 -3.17
CA LEU A 219 -3.17 2.06 -3.16
C LEU A 219 -3.81 2.70 -4.39
N ARG A 220 -3.79 2.04 -5.54
CA ARG A 220 -4.47 2.51 -6.75
C ARG A 220 -5.98 2.65 -6.54
N GLN A 221 -6.60 1.79 -5.74
CA GLN A 221 -8.04 1.80 -5.47
C GLN A 221 -8.39 2.61 -4.21
N ASN A 222 -7.48 2.62 -3.25
CA ASN A 222 -7.65 3.32 -2.00
C ASN A 222 -6.32 3.96 -1.56
N PRO A 223 -5.88 5.02 -2.26
CA PRO A 223 -4.69 5.75 -1.81
C PRO A 223 -4.84 6.13 -0.35
N SER A 224 -3.75 6.06 0.39
CA SER A 224 -3.74 6.30 1.84
C SER A 224 -4.08 7.76 2.17
N ALA A 225 -4.38 8.01 3.44
CA ALA A 225 -4.26 9.38 3.95
C ALA A 225 -2.79 9.81 3.79
N PRO A 226 -2.50 11.05 3.38
CA PRO A 226 -1.13 11.55 3.30
C PRO A 226 -0.36 11.26 4.58
N ALA A 227 0.86 10.80 4.45
CA ALA A 227 1.73 10.40 5.55
C ALA A 227 1.29 9.15 6.34
N GLN A 228 0.27 8.41 5.93
CA GLN A 228 -0.07 7.16 6.63
C GLN A 228 1.12 6.20 6.61
N GLY A 229 1.45 5.62 7.78
CA GLY A 229 2.61 4.75 7.98
C GLY A 229 3.90 5.48 8.36
N ALA A 230 4.02 6.79 8.12
CA ALA A 230 5.17 7.60 8.52
C ALA A 230 5.02 8.14 9.95
N LEU A 231 6.16 8.33 10.62
CA LEU A 231 6.26 9.01 11.92
C LEU A 231 6.75 10.44 11.70
N ALA A 232 6.23 11.38 12.47
CA ALA A 232 6.76 12.73 12.52
C ALA A 232 7.54 12.92 13.82
N VAL A 233 8.79 13.35 13.70
CA VAL A 233 9.62 13.82 14.84
C VAL A 233 9.57 15.34 14.81
N GLU A 234 8.76 15.91 15.72
CA GLU A 234 8.50 17.35 15.82
C GLU A 234 9.37 17.97 16.93
N ILE A 235 9.97 19.13 16.64
CA ILE A 235 10.74 19.94 17.60
C ILE A 235 10.33 21.41 17.55
N SER A 236 10.72 22.19 18.56
CA SER A 236 10.68 23.65 18.46
C SER A 236 11.70 24.14 17.43
N ARG A 237 11.30 25.08 16.55
CA ARG A 237 12.19 25.67 15.53
C ARG A 237 13.44 26.32 16.10
N LYS A 238 13.43 26.67 17.39
CA LYS A 238 14.57 27.29 18.09
C LYS A 238 15.63 26.28 18.55
N ARG A 239 15.39 24.95 18.38
CA ARG A 239 16.25 23.87 18.87
C ARG A 239 17.19 23.32 17.78
N ASP A 240 18.12 24.13 17.28
CA ASP A 240 19.14 23.70 16.31
C ASP A 240 20.04 22.56 16.82
N ASP A 241 20.23 22.47 18.14
CA ASP A 241 20.91 21.33 18.77
C ASP A 241 20.15 20.02 18.53
N MET A 242 18.84 20.02 18.74
CA MET A 242 17.98 18.85 18.49
C MET A 242 17.90 18.51 17.01
N ARG A 243 17.80 19.51 16.13
CA ARG A 243 17.81 19.29 14.69
C ARG A 243 19.06 18.52 14.24
N ARG A 244 20.24 18.94 14.71
CA ARG A 244 21.51 18.25 14.41
C ARG A 244 21.58 16.85 14.99
N LEU A 245 21.07 16.65 16.20
CA LEU A 245 21.03 15.35 16.87
C LEU A 245 20.11 14.35 16.13
N ILE A 246 18.97 14.83 15.64
CA ILE A 246 17.93 13.99 15.01
C ILE A 246 18.25 13.71 13.53
N ALA A 247 19.01 14.57 12.86
CA ALA A 247 19.30 14.45 11.42
C ALA A 247 19.77 13.05 10.96
N PRO A 248 20.63 12.31 11.70
CA PRO A 248 21.10 10.98 11.29
C PRO A 248 20.00 9.91 11.21
N ILE A 249 18.88 10.07 11.90
CA ILE A 249 17.79 9.09 11.85
C ILE A 249 16.75 9.40 10.76
N ASN A 250 16.90 10.51 10.05
CA ASN A 250 15.94 10.90 9.03
C ASN A 250 16.05 10.03 7.77
N CYS A 251 14.96 9.36 7.40
CA CYS A 251 14.80 8.69 6.12
C CYS A 251 14.35 9.71 5.07
N SER A 252 15.29 10.21 4.26
CA SER A 252 15.04 11.27 3.27
C SER A 252 14.00 10.89 2.23
N ASP A 253 13.96 9.62 1.80
CA ASP A 253 13.02 9.15 0.78
C ASP A 253 11.59 9.13 1.32
N THR A 254 11.42 8.64 2.57
CA THR A 254 10.12 8.73 3.25
C THR A 254 9.69 10.18 3.45
N PHE A 255 10.62 11.04 3.88
CA PHE A 255 10.33 12.45 4.14
C PHE A 255 9.83 13.15 2.87
N LYS A 256 10.56 13.04 1.76
CA LYS A 256 10.19 13.61 0.45
C LYS A 256 8.85 13.09 -0.05
N ALA A 257 8.62 11.78 0.03
CA ALA A 257 7.35 11.18 -0.41
C ALA A 257 6.16 11.73 0.40
N VAL A 258 6.32 11.84 1.71
CA VAL A 258 5.27 12.40 2.60
C VAL A 258 5.03 13.88 2.33
N GLU A 259 6.07 14.68 2.18
CA GLU A 259 5.91 16.10 1.83
C GLU A 259 5.17 16.26 0.51
N ARG A 260 5.50 15.44 -0.49
CA ARG A 260 4.80 15.44 -1.78
C ARG A 260 3.33 15.05 -1.65
N GLU A 261 2.99 14.04 -0.86
CA GLU A 261 1.60 13.68 -0.56
C GLU A 261 0.83 14.83 0.10
N ARG A 262 1.45 15.50 1.09
CA ARG A 262 0.86 16.63 1.82
C ARG A 262 0.68 17.85 0.92
N GLU A 263 1.66 18.14 0.06
CA GLU A 263 1.60 19.22 -0.94
C GLU A 263 0.44 18.99 -1.92
N ILE A 264 0.30 17.78 -2.45
CA ILE A 264 -0.81 17.40 -3.33
C ILE A 264 -2.15 17.60 -2.62
N LEU A 265 -2.31 17.10 -1.37
CA LEU A 265 -3.56 17.30 -0.65
C LEU A 265 -3.82 18.80 -0.35
N ARG A 266 -2.79 19.58 -0.02
CA ARG A 266 -2.89 21.03 0.19
C ARG A 266 -3.46 21.76 -1.04
N SER A 267 -3.11 21.32 -2.27
CA SER A 267 -3.64 21.89 -3.50
C SER A 267 -5.14 21.69 -3.72
N TYR A 268 -5.76 20.80 -2.94
CA TYR A 268 -7.20 20.56 -2.90
C TYR A 268 -7.88 21.14 -1.65
N GLY A 269 -7.24 22.07 -0.94
CA GLY A 269 -7.80 22.75 0.22
C GLY A 269 -7.41 22.18 1.58
N GLY A 270 -6.82 20.96 1.65
CA GLY A 270 -6.39 20.33 2.90
C GLY A 270 -7.54 19.94 3.83
N GLY A 271 -7.26 19.07 4.80
CA GLY A 271 -8.21 18.73 5.88
C GLY A 271 -8.47 17.24 6.07
N CYS A 272 -8.61 16.80 7.34
CA CYS A 272 -8.83 15.38 7.69
C CYS A 272 -10.21 14.85 7.30
N HIS A 273 -11.16 15.72 6.96
CA HIS A 273 -12.54 15.38 6.56
C HIS A 273 -12.66 15.09 5.07
N GLN A 274 -11.63 15.39 4.27
CA GLN A 274 -11.69 15.19 2.82
C GLN A 274 -11.76 13.71 2.43
N LYS A 275 -12.49 13.45 1.37
CA LYS A 275 -12.63 12.11 0.77
C LYS A 275 -11.48 11.79 -0.20
N ILE A 276 -10.34 12.47 -0.07
CA ILE A 276 -9.19 12.37 -0.97
C ILE A 276 -8.10 11.51 -0.33
N GLY A 277 -7.60 10.55 -1.09
CA GLY A 277 -6.39 9.77 -0.78
C GLY A 277 -5.27 10.11 -1.74
N VAL A 278 -4.05 10.17 -1.21
CA VAL A 278 -2.82 10.40 -1.98
C VAL A 278 -1.76 9.44 -1.50
N SER A 279 -1.08 8.77 -2.42
CA SER A 279 0.07 7.93 -2.09
C SER A 279 1.17 8.15 -3.12
N VAL A 280 2.36 8.45 -2.65
CA VAL A 280 3.56 8.62 -3.48
C VAL A 280 4.54 7.49 -3.16
N LEU A 281 4.94 6.77 -4.21
CA LEU A 281 5.88 5.66 -4.14
C LEU A 281 7.10 5.98 -5.00
N ASP A 282 8.27 6.01 -4.40
CA ASP A 282 9.53 6.06 -5.14
C ASP A 282 9.94 4.65 -5.57
N ARG A 283 10.22 4.48 -6.88
CA ARG A 283 10.62 3.22 -7.49
C ARG A 283 11.80 3.46 -8.43
N SER A 284 12.55 2.39 -8.73
CA SER A 284 13.72 2.48 -9.62
C SER A 284 13.39 3.05 -11.01
N PHE A 285 12.15 2.89 -11.46
CA PHE A 285 11.67 3.42 -12.74
C PHE A 285 11.02 4.81 -12.66
N GLY A 286 10.89 5.38 -11.46
CA GLY A 286 10.35 6.73 -11.23
C GLY A 286 9.39 6.82 -10.06
N GLU A 287 8.85 8.03 -9.85
CA GLU A 287 7.88 8.33 -8.81
C GLU A 287 6.46 8.00 -9.29
N VAL A 288 5.80 7.07 -8.61
CA VAL A 288 4.39 6.71 -8.85
C VAL A 288 3.50 7.46 -7.88
N THR A 289 2.51 8.19 -8.40
CA THR A 289 1.51 8.88 -7.58
C THR A 289 0.13 8.31 -7.85
N PHE A 290 -0.54 7.86 -6.79
CA PHE A 290 -1.96 7.51 -6.79
C PHE A 290 -2.76 8.61 -6.11
N LEU A 291 -3.77 9.13 -6.80
CA LEU A 291 -4.70 10.14 -6.30
C LEU A 291 -6.13 9.69 -6.58
N ARG A 292 -6.95 9.54 -5.54
CA ARG A 292 -8.34 9.14 -5.70
C ARG A 292 -9.23 9.74 -4.62
N GLY A 293 -10.46 10.09 -5.02
CA GLY A 293 -11.45 10.61 -4.11
C GLY A 293 -12.43 11.56 -4.78
N ILE A 294 -13.03 12.42 -3.97
CA ILE A 294 -13.92 13.48 -4.42
C ILE A 294 -13.64 14.74 -3.59
N THR A 295 -13.54 15.87 -4.26
CA THR A 295 -13.38 17.18 -3.65
C THR A 295 -14.70 17.70 -3.06
N ASP A 296 -14.65 18.73 -2.24
CA ASP A 296 -15.86 19.28 -1.60
C ASP A 296 -16.82 19.93 -2.62
N ASP A 297 -16.31 20.40 -3.76
CA ASP A 297 -17.09 20.88 -4.90
C ASP A 297 -17.63 19.76 -5.82
N GLY A 298 -17.41 18.49 -5.46
CA GLY A 298 -17.93 17.32 -6.16
C GLY A 298 -17.08 16.82 -7.33
N ARG A 299 -15.88 17.36 -7.57
CA ARG A 299 -14.98 16.88 -8.62
C ARG A 299 -14.40 15.52 -8.26
N VAL A 300 -14.63 14.52 -9.10
CA VAL A 300 -14.06 13.18 -8.95
C VAL A 300 -12.59 13.18 -9.31
N LEU A 301 -11.76 12.61 -8.45
CA LEU A 301 -10.33 12.40 -8.66
C LEU A 301 -10.07 10.89 -8.80
N ASP A 302 -9.46 10.50 -9.89
CA ASP A 302 -9.00 9.11 -10.13
C ASP A 302 -7.82 9.17 -11.11
N SER A 303 -6.63 9.34 -10.58
CA SER A 303 -5.41 9.39 -11.38
C SER A 303 -4.31 8.49 -10.83
N CYS A 304 -3.55 7.94 -11.76
CA CYS A 304 -2.35 7.18 -11.52
C CYS A 304 -1.29 7.74 -12.47
N SER A 305 -0.26 8.37 -11.94
CA SER A 305 0.78 9.00 -12.74
C SER A 305 2.15 8.47 -12.41
N LEU A 306 3.02 8.45 -13.41
CA LEU A 306 4.43 8.09 -13.30
C LEU A 306 5.29 9.26 -13.78
N ARG A 307 6.03 9.85 -12.85
CA ARG A 307 7.14 10.72 -13.22
C ARG A 307 8.37 9.87 -13.46
N SER A 308 8.62 9.54 -14.72
CA SER A 308 9.69 8.63 -15.14
C SER A 308 11.07 9.10 -14.67
N ALA A 309 11.93 8.16 -14.31
CA ALA A 309 13.35 8.41 -14.03
C ALA A 309 14.15 8.78 -15.28
N ILE A 310 13.68 8.38 -16.47
CA ILE A 310 14.31 8.68 -17.76
C ILE A 310 13.42 9.58 -18.65
N SER A 311 14.05 10.36 -19.51
CA SER A 311 13.35 11.22 -20.43
C SER A 311 12.46 10.45 -21.40
N ARG A 312 11.26 10.97 -21.68
CA ARG A 312 10.34 10.40 -22.66
C ARG A 312 10.82 10.70 -24.09
N PRO A 313 10.70 9.75 -25.04
CA PRO A 313 10.94 10.04 -26.43
C PRO A 313 9.85 10.96 -27.02
N PRO A 314 10.07 11.56 -28.20
CA PRO A 314 9.09 12.44 -28.81
C PRO A 314 7.79 11.72 -29.18
N ARG A 315 6.68 12.45 -29.23
CA ARG A 315 5.39 11.91 -29.69
C ARG A 315 5.43 11.58 -31.19
N LEU A 316 4.73 10.53 -31.58
CA LEU A 316 4.58 10.12 -32.98
C LEU A 316 3.10 10.02 -33.36
N SER A 317 2.84 9.96 -34.70
CA SER A 317 1.51 9.67 -35.18
C SER A 317 1.06 8.25 -34.78
N LYS A 318 -0.24 8.04 -34.62
CA LYS A 318 -0.80 6.74 -34.20
C LYS A 318 -0.38 5.57 -35.10
N GLU A 319 -0.16 5.84 -36.40
CA GLU A 319 0.26 4.85 -37.37
C GLU A 319 1.63 4.24 -37.03
N ALA A 320 2.50 5.03 -36.38
CA ALA A 320 3.82 4.58 -35.96
C ALA A 320 3.84 3.83 -34.62
N LEU A 321 2.70 3.74 -33.90
CA LEU A 321 2.54 3.08 -32.62
C LEU A 321 1.96 1.67 -32.77
N TRP A 322 2.39 0.73 -31.90
CA TRP A 322 1.82 -0.60 -31.78
C TRP A 322 1.80 -1.07 -30.31
N PRO A 323 0.71 -1.69 -29.86
CA PRO A 323 -0.61 -1.76 -30.48
C PRO A 323 -1.42 -0.49 -30.21
N VAL A 324 -2.16 -0.01 -31.19
CA VAL A 324 -3.13 1.08 -30.99
C VAL A 324 -4.41 0.61 -30.32
N ASP A 325 -4.75 -0.69 -30.51
CA ASP A 325 -5.83 -1.37 -29.81
C ASP A 325 -5.28 -2.38 -28.81
N SER A 326 -5.88 -2.38 -27.64
CA SER A 326 -5.47 -3.28 -26.56
C SER A 326 -5.71 -4.76 -26.87
N SER A 327 -6.63 -5.10 -27.76
CA SER A 327 -6.94 -6.48 -28.20
C SER A 327 -5.93 -7.03 -29.21
N ALA A 328 -5.27 -6.18 -29.96
CA ALA A 328 -4.34 -6.55 -31.05
C ALA A 328 -3.11 -7.35 -30.60
N ALA A 329 -2.86 -7.51 -29.29
CA ALA A 329 -1.72 -8.22 -28.74
C ALA A 329 -2.06 -9.57 -28.08
N ASP A 330 -3.25 -10.13 -28.30
CA ASP A 330 -3.63 -11.44 -27.75
C ASP A 330 -3.29 -12.58 -28.73
N TRP A 331 -2.00 -12.87 -28.83
CA TRP A 331 -1.47 -13.85 -29.77
C TRP A 331 -1.43 -15.29 -29.30
N PHE A 332 -1.91 -15.56 -28.06
CA PHE A 332 -1.80 -16.89 -27.48
C PHE A 332 -3.16 -17.44 -27.07
N ARG A 333 -3.40 -18.70 -27.38
CA ARG A 333 -4.38 -19.55 -26.73
C ARG A 333 -3.70 -20.20 -25.49
N ARG A 334 -4.44 -20.34 -24.40
CA ARG A 334 -3.97 -21.04 -23.21
C ARG A 334 -4.50 -22.46 -23.21
N GLU A 335 -3.58 -23.40 -23.06
CA GLU A 335 -3.90 -24.81 -22.89
C GLU A 335 -3.55 -25.21 -21.46
N ARG A 336 -4.48 -25.81 -20.73
CA ARG A 336 -4.25 -26.27 -19.36
C ARG A 336 -3.28 -27.42 -19.34
N ILE A 337 -2.43 -27.45 -18.33
CA ILE A 337 -1.53 -28.56 -18.00
C ILE A 337 -1.74 -28.97 -16.55
N SER A 338 -1.62 -30.27 -16.28
CA SER A 338 -1.73 -30.80 -14.93
C SER A 338 -0.54 -30.37 -14.10
N LEU A 339 -0.79 -29.96 -12.86
CA LEU A 339 0.26 -29.70 -11.89
C LEU A 339 0.96 -31.00 -11.49
N THR A 340 2.28 -31.00 -11.55
CA THR A 340 3.13 -32.04 -11.01
C THR A 340 4.03 -31.40 -9.97
N GLY A 341 3.84 -31.73 -8.70
CA GLY A 341 4.71 -31.26 -7.62
C GLY A 341 4.03 -31.42 -6.25
N ASP A 342 4.83 -31.83 -5.27
CA ASP A 342 4.47 -32.02 -3.85
C ASP A 342 5.01 -30.88 -2.97
N ASP A 343 5.23 -29.69 -3.53
CA ASP A 343 5.79 -28.57 -2.79
C ASP A 343 4.82 -28.12 -1.68
N LYS A 344 5.32 -28.04 -0.46
CA LYS A 344 4.56 -27.49 0.67
C LYS A 344 4.52 -25.98 0.57
N TRP A 345 3.35 -25.43 0.28
CA TRP A 345 3.10 -24.01 0.21
C TRP A 345 1.86 -23.64 1.05
N ASN A 346 1.81 -22.40 1.54
CA ASN A 346 0.65 -21.81 2.22
C ASN A 346 0.29 -20.43 1.68
N ALA A 347 0.99 -20.00 0.61
CA ALA A 347 0.73 -18.75 -0.07
C ALA A 347 0.86 -18.92 -1.59
N LEU A 348 -0.11 -18.40 -2.35
CA LEU A 348 -0.13 -18.43 -3.81
C LEU A 348 0.04 -17.03 -4.37
N TRP A 349 1.04 -16.87 -5.23
CA TRP A 349 1.17 -15.67 -6.07
C TRP A 349 0.59 -15.95 -7.45
N ILE A 350 -0.49 -15.25 -7.84
CA ILE A 350 -1.25 -15.55 -9.05
C ILE A 350 -1.01 -14.48 -10.12
N ALA A 351 -0.27 -14.85 -11.17
CA ALA A 351 0.08 -13.96 -12.27
C ALA A 351 -1.16 -13.51 -13.09
N LYS A 352 -2.06 -14.44 -13.37
CA LYS A 352 -3.34 -14.22 -14.07
C LYS A 352 -4.41 -15.13 -13.47
N ALA A 353 -5.66 -14.71 -13.46
CA ALA A 353 -6.74 -15.49 -12.86
C ALA A 353 -6.86 -16.90 -13.47
N ASP A 354 -6.58 -17.02 -14.77
CA ASP A 354 -6.61 -18.31 -15.50
C ASP A 354 -5.48 -19.26 -15.05
N ALA A 355 -4.45 -18.76 -14.35
CA ALA A 355 -3.39 -19.60 -13.81
C ALA A 355 -3.86 -20.44 -12.62
N LEU A 356 -4.94 -20.05 -11.96
CA LEU A 356 -5.56 -20.86 -10.92
C LEU A 356 -6.57 -21.83 -11.57
N PRO A 357 -6.36 -23.16 -11.52
CA PRO A 357 -7.32 -24.12 -12.03
C PRO A 357 -8.68 -24.01 -11.32
N GLU A 358 -9.79 -24.23 -12.04
CA GLU A 358 -11.15 -24.08 -11.46
C GLU A 358 -11.50 -25.20 -10.49
N ASP A 359 -10.96 -26.37 -10.72
CA ASP A 359 -11.13 -27.59 -9.95
C ASP A 359 -10.18 -27.70 -8.74
N TRP A 360 -9.25 -26.74 -8.62
CA TRP A 360 -8.27 -26.78 -7.52
C TRP A 360 -8.88 -26.31 -6.20
N LYS A 361 -8.91 -27.20 -5.23
CA LYS A 361 -9.35 -26.85 -3.87
C LYS A 361 -8.24 -26.14 -3.13
N ILE A 362 -8.49 -24.87 -2.83
CA ILE A 362 -7.60 -24.05 -2.00
C ILE A 362 -8.02 -24.22 -0.55
N GLU A 363 -7.04 -24.48 0.33
CA GLU A 363 -7.29 -24.51 1.77
C GLU A 363 -7.69 -23.12 2.28
N ALA A 364 -8.60 -23.08 3.27
CA ALA A 364 -9.21 -21.85 3.76
C ALA A 364 -8.20 -20.81 4.30
N GLU A 365 -7.06 -21.26 4.80
CA GLU A 365 -6.02 -20.42 5.39
C GLU A 365 -4.92 -20.05 4.37
N THR A 366 -5.01 -20.50 3.13
CA THR A 366 -4.05 -20.16 2.08
C THR A 366 -4.12 -18.68 1.74
N VAL A 367 -2.97 -18.01 1.78
CA VAL A 367 -2.85 -16.61 1.37
C VAL A 367 -2.85 -16.51 -0.15
N ILE A 368 -3.75 -15.73 -0.73
CA ILE A 368 -3.83 -15.48 -2.17
C ILE A 368 -3.40 -14.06 -2.49
N TRP A 369 -2.34 -13.92 -3.28
CA TRP A 369 -1.80 -12.64 -3.72
C TRP A 369 -1.86 -12.53 -5.24
N ALA A 370 -2.55 -11.53 -5.74
CA ALA A 370 -2.71 -11.31 -7.17
C ALA A 370 -1.64 -10.37 -7.74
N SER A 371 -1.29 -10.51 -9.01
CA SER A 371 -0.38 -9.57 -9.70
C SER A 371 -0.92 -8.15 -9.75
N GLY A 372 -2.25 -8.00 -9.83
CA GLY A 372 -2.92 -6.70 -9.90
C GLY A 372 -4.43 -6.80 -9.70
N VAL A 373 -5.07 -5.63 -9.67
CA VAL A 373 -6.51 -5.46 -9.37
C VAL A 373 -7.41 -6.26 -10.31
N GLN A 374 -7.09 -6.36 -11.60
CA GLN A 374 -7.92 -7.12 -12.55
C GLN A 374 -7.88 -8.63 -12.30
N THR A 375 -6.71 -9.16 -11.94
CA THR A 375 -6.56 -10.56 -11.52
C THR A 375 -7.35 -10.80 -10.24
N TRP A 376 -7.27 -9.90 -9.25
CA TRP A 376 -8.05 -9.95 -8.02
C TRP A 376 -9.55 -10.06 -8.31
N LYS A 377 -10.12 -9.10 -9.04
CA LYS A 377 -11.56 -9.07 -9.35
C LYS A 377 -12.03 -10.33 -10.07
N ARG A 378 -11.23 -10.88 -10.99
CA ARG A 378 -11.55 -12.14 -11.68
C ARG A 378 -11.56 -13.34 -10.74
N LEU A 379 -10.61 -13.42 -9.82
CA LEU A 379 -10.55 -14.48 -8.79
C LEU A 379 -11.74 -14.37 -7.81
N ALA A 380 -12.07 -13.16 -7.36
CA ALA A 380 -13.21 -12.92 -6.50
C ALA A 380 -14.54 -13.38 -7.13
N ARG A 381 -14.76 -13.12 -8.44
CA ARG A 381 -15.93 -13.61 -9.18
C ARG A 381 -16.01 -15.14 -9.24
N ARG A 382 -14.89 -15.84 -9.03
CA ARG A 382 -14.82 -17.30 -8.96
C ARG A 382 -14.97 -17.81 -7.51
N GLY A 383 -15.33 -16.94 -6.56
CA GLY A 383 -15.48 -17.30 -5.16
C GLY A 383 -14.17 -17.36 -4.35
N VAL A 384 -13.04 -16.92 -4.92
CA VAL A 384 -11.73 -16.98 -4.27
C VAL A 384 -11.50 -15.74 -3.42
N TRP A 385 -11.17 -15.94 -2.15
CA TRP A 385 -10.75 -14.86 -1.26
C TRP A 385 -9.32 -14.42 -1.59
N VAL A 386 -9.12 -13.14 -1.96
CA VAL A 386 -7.81 -12.59 -2.31
C VAL A 386 -7.34 -11.64 -1.20
N ASN A 387 -6.15 -11.89 -0.66
CA ASN A 387 -5.60 -11.13 0.46
C ASN A 387 -4.93 -9.81 0.06
N GLY A 388 -4.62 -9.63 -1.23
CA GLY A 388 -4.03 -8.41 -1.76
C GLY A 388 -3.43 -8.58 -3.14
N CYS A 389 -2.75 -7.54 -3.62
CA CYS A 389 -2.08 -7.61 -4.93
C CYS A 389 -0.82 -6.74 -4.98
N ALA A 390 0.03 -7.03 -5.99
CA ALA A 390 1.23 -6.26 -6.31
C ALA A 390 0.95 -5.00 -7.18
N GLU A 391 -0.30 -4.62 -7.35
CA GLU A 391 -0.76 -3.39 -8.03
C GLU A 391 -0.23 -3.21 -9.47
N SER A 392 0.19 -4.29 -10.12
CA SER A 392 0.87 -4.28 -11.42
C SER A 392 2.21 -3.52 -11.40
N LEU A 393 2.81 -3.26 -10.24
CA LEU A 393 4.11 -2.61 -10.07
C LEU A 393 5.29 -3.59 -10.19
N GLY A 394 5.01 -4.85 -10.42
CA GLY A 394 6.01 -5.92 -10.59
C GLY A 394 6.00 -6.95 -9.46
N GLU A 395 6.66 -8.07 -9.72
CA GLU A 395 6.73 -9.21 -8.78
C GLU A 395 7.67 -8.93 -7.59
N GLN A 396 8.55 -7.94 -7.72
CA GLN A 396 9.47 -7.53 -6.65
C GLN A 396 8.80 -6.61 -5.63
N GLU A 397 7.57 -6.15 -5.91
CA GLU A 397 6.82 -5.37 -4.94
C GLU A 397 6.50 -6.27 -3.73
N PRO A 398 7.10 -6.01 -2.54
CA PRO A 398 6.97 -6.91 -1.40
C PRO A 398 5.53 -6.91 -0.88
N ALA A 399 4.99 -8.09 -0.61
CA ALA A 399 3.65 -8.21 -0.06
C ALA A 399 3.54 -7.59 1.33
N ARG A 400 4.58 -7.71 2.18
CA ARG A 400 4.66 -7.17 3.55
C ARG A 400 3.47 -7.60 4.41
N ILE A 401 3.12 -8.87 4.38
CA ILE A 401 1.92 -9.41 5.04
C ILE A 401 2.22 -10.47 6.10
N GLU A 402 3.48 -10.83 6.30
CA GLU A 402 3.94 -11.85 7.23
C GLU A 402 3.43 -11.58 8.65
N THR A 403 3.48 -10.30 9.06
CA THR A 403 3.00 -9.87 10.39
C THR A 403 1.51 -10.10 10.55
N VAL A 404 0.70 -9.79 9.55
CA VAL A 404 -0.76 -10.01 9.59
C VAL A 404 -1.07 -11.50 9.50
N ALA A 405 -0.42 -12.22 8.59
CA ALA A 405 -0.59 -13.66 8.43
C ALA A 405 -0.23 -14.44 9.70
N GLY A 406 0.81 -13.99 10.42
CA GLY A 406 1.22 -14.57 11.70
C GLY A 406 1.97 -15.88 11.59
N VAL A 407 2.28 -16.31 10.38
CA VAL A 407 3.05 -17.51 10.03
C VAL A 407 4.03 -17.19 8.91
N PRO A 408 5.17 -17.89 8.86
CA PRO A 408 6.06 -17.81 7.69
C PRO A 408 5.32 -18.22 6.42
N LEU A 409 5.51 -17.43 5.33
CA LEU A 409 4.85 -17.70 4.06
C LEU A 409 5.78 -18.47 3.11
N ALA A 410 5.36 -19.66 2.73
CA ALA A 410 5.98 -20.44 1.67
C ALA A 410 5.21 -20.20 0.37
N TRP A 411 5.80 -19.43 -0.52
CA TRP A 411 5.15 -18.95 -1.73
C TRP A 411 5.27 -19.93 -2.89
N LEU A 412 4.15 -20.16 -3.59
CA LEU A 412 4.11 -20.81 -4.90
C LEU A 412 3.51 -19.84 -5.92
N LYS A 413 4.25 -19.54 -6.98
CA LYS A 413 3.76 -18.72 -8.09
C LYS A 413 3.11 -19.59 -9.16
N LEU A 414 1.84 -19.29 -9.45
CA LEU A 414 1.11 -19.91 -10.56
C LEU A 414 1.28 -19.09 -11.85
N THR A 415 1.81 -19.72 -12.89
CA THR A 415 2.13 -19.07 -14.15
C THR A 415 2.01 -20.05 -15.35
N HIS A 416 2.46 -19.65 -16.53
CA HIS A 416 2.53 -20.50 -17.71
C HIS A 416 3.85 -21.28 -17.78
N GLU A 417 3.89 -22.33 -18.56
CA GLU A 417 5.10 -23.10 -18.86
C GLU A 417 6.20 -22.17 -19.45
N GLY A 418 7.40 -22.25 -18.89
CA GLY A 418 8.48 -21.32 -19.22
C GLY A 418 8.35 -19.91 -18.63
N GLY A 419 7.35 -19.68 -17.79
CA GLY A 419 7.19 -18.42 -17.07
C GLY A 419 8.36 -18.17 -16.13
N TYR A 420 8.99 -17.01 -16.29
CA TYR A 420 10.16 -16.63 -15.49
C TYR A 420 9.78 -16.20 -14.08
N THR A 421 10.59 -16.61 -13.12
CA THR A 421 10.55 -16.12 -11.74
C THR A 421 11.94 -15.72 -11.30
N GLU A 422 12.05 -14.65 -10.57
CA GLU A 422 13.28 -14.21 -9.92
C GLU A 422 13.18 -14.47 -8.42
N GLY A 423 14.27 -14.88 -7.81
CA GLY A 423 14.36 -15.12 -6.36
C GLY A 423 13.96 -16.52 -5.93
N SER A 424 13.61 -16.67 -4.65
CA SER A 424 13.36 -17.94 -3.97
C SER A 424 11.91 -18.44 -4.05
N ILE A 425 11.05 -17.81 -4.88
CA ILE A 425 9.65 -18.24 -5.02
C ILE A 425 9.59 -19.45 -5.96
N SER A 426 9.10 -20.60 -5.46
CA SER A 426 8.78 -21.75 -6.29
C SER A 426 7.72 -21.41 -7.33
N THR A 427 7.86 -21.95 -8.55
CA THR A 427 6.88 -21.73 -9.63
C THR A 427 6.22 -23.03 -10.05
N ALA A 428 4.92 -22.95 -10.32
CA ALA A 428 4.16 -24.03 -10.94
C ALA A 428 3.51 -23.53 -12.23
N ALA A 429 3.79 -24.23 -13.31
CA ALA A 429 3.12 -24.01 -14.58
C ALA A 429 1.75 -24.69 -14.58
N THR A 430 0.70 -23.94 -14.80
CA THR A 430 -0.67 -24.43 -14.82
C THR A 430 -1.30 -24.38 -16.20
N TYR A 431 -0.64 -23.72 -17.15
CA TYR A 431 -1.03 -23.66 -18.55
C TYR A 431 0.16 -23.42 -19.47
N ARG A 432 -0.01 -23.80 -20.72
CA ARG A 432 0.92 -23.53 -21.82
C ARG A 432 0.35 -22.45 -22.73
N LEU A 433 1.24 -21.62 -23.28
CA LEU A 433 0.92 -20.62 -24.29
C LEU A 433 1.09 -21.24 -25.68
N LEU A 434 -0.01 -21.37 -26.41
CA LEU A 434 0.01 -21.82 -27.82
C LEU A 434 -0.20 -20.61 -28.73
N PRO A 435 0.70 -20.33 -29.66
CA PRO A 435 0.52 -19.23 -30.60
C PRO A 435 -0.78 -19.42 -31.41
N LYS A 436 -1.52 -18.33 -31.58
CA LYS A 436 -2.53 -18.22 -32.62
C LYS A 436 -1.78 -17.93 -33.94
N ASN A 437 -2.31 -18.41 -35.05
CA ASN A 437 -1.76 -18.09 -36.38
C ASN A 437 -2.13 -16.65 -36.74
N GLU A 438 -1.46 -15.68 -36.11
CA GLU A 438 -1.59 -14.27 -36.41
C GLU A 438 -0.27 -13.74 -36.95
N ASP A 439 -0.33 -13.13 -38.13
CA ASP A 439 0.82 -12.46 -38.72
C ASP A 439 1.06 -11.15 -37.96
N PHE A 440 2.27 -10.98 -37.48
CA PHE A 440 2.74 -9.73 -36.91
C PHE A 440 3.63 -9.02 -37.91
N ASP A 441 3.15 -7.90 -38.43
CA ASP A 441 3.90 -7.02 -39.31
C ASP A 441 4.32 -5.75 -38.54
N PRO A 442 5.62 -5.56 -38.29
CA PRO A 442 6.15 -4.35 -37.64
C PRO A 442 6.33 -3.18 -38.64
N ASP A 443 6.09 -3.35 -39.93
CA ASP A 443 6.36 -2.34 -40.94
C ASP A 443 5.63 -1.01 -40.66
N GLY A 444 6.36 0.09 -40.78
CA GLY A 444 5.87 1.43 -40.46
C GLY A 444 5.73 1.73 -38.97
N LYS A 445 5.93 0.75 -38.08
CA LYS A 445 5.88 0.92 -36.62
C LYS A 445 7.25 1.28 -36.08
N ARG A 446 7.26 2.18 -35.08
CA ARG A 446 8.50 2.60 -34.40
C ARG A 446 8.42 2.46 -32.89
N TYR A 447 7.23 2.53 -32.29
CA TYR A 447 6.99 2.45 -30.86
C TYR A 447 6.15 1.23 -30.54
N PHE A 448 6.68 0.38 -29.65
CA PHE A 448 6.06 -0.91 -29.30
C PHE A 448 5.78 -0.99 -27.80
N PHE A 449 4.50 -1.11 -27.42
CA PHE A 449 4.11 -1.34 -26.03
C PHE A 449 3.83 -2.83 -25.78
N TRP A 450 4.67 -3.45 -24.98
CA TRP A 450 4.57 -4.87 -24.67
C TRP A 450 3.79 -5.11 -23.37
N LYS A 451 2.64 -5.78 -23.46
CA LYS A 451 1.81 -6.17 -22.30
C LYS A 451 2.33 -7.42 -21.61
N SER A 452 3.13 -8.23 -22.26
CA SER A 452 3.79 -9.40 -21.70
C SER A 452 5.12 -9.68 -22.37
N GLY A 453 6.05 -10.23 -21.59
CA GLY A 453 7.33 -10.67 -22.09
C GLY A 453 7.19 -11.78 -23.16
N SER A 454 6.24 -12.70 -22.98
CA SER A 454 6.03 -13.79 -23.94
C SER A 454 5.59 -13.27 -25.32
N THR A 455 4.79 -12.20 -25.37
CA THR A 455 4.42 -11.56 -26.65
C THR A 455 5.64 -10.91 -27.29
N PHE A 456 6.48 -10.24 -26.49
CA PHE A 456 7.73 -9.67 -26.99
C PHE A 456 8.66 -10.74 -27.55
N GLU A 457 8.95 -11.82 -26.81
CA GLU A 457 9.83 -12.89 -27.25
C GLU A 457 9.35 -13.55 -28.53
N PHE A 458 8.04 -13.79 -28.63
CA PHE A 458 7.43 -14.36 -29.83
C PHE A 458 7.59 -13.45 -31.08
N ALA A 459 7.41 -12.13 -30.91
CA ALA A 459 7.61 -11.16 -31.97
C ALA A 459 9.10 -11.02 -32.34
N PHE A 460 9.96 -10.94 -31.33
CA PHE A 460 11.39 -10.73 -31.50
C PHE A 460 12.09 -11.90 -32.21
N GLN A 461 11.71 -13.14 -31.91
CA GLN A 461 12.22 -14.31 -32.61
C GLN A 461 11.93 -14.29 -34.12
N ARG A 462 10.81 -13.69 -34.54
CA ARG A 462 10.39 -13.57 -35.94
C ARG A 462 10.96 -12.32 -36.62
N ASN A 463 11.18 -11.28 -35.84
CA ASN A 463 11.56 -9.95 -36.32
C ASN A 463 12.70 -9.39 -35.48
N PRO A 464 13.95 -9.88 -35.62
CA PRO A 464 15.10 -9.42 -34.85
C PRO A 464 15.39 -7.91 -34.99
N GLN A 465 14.96 -7.28 -36.13
CA GLN A 465 15.07 -5.84 -36.35
C GLN A 465 14.30 -5.00 -35.33
N LEU A 466 13.39 -5.58 -34.56
CA LEU A 466 12.74 -4.91 -33.43
C LEU A 466 13.74 -4.37 -32.42
N LYS A 467 14.94 -4.93 -32.34
CA LYS A 467 15.99 -4.45 -31.44
C LYS A 467 16.30 -2.96 -31.60
N GLU A 468 16.19 -2.44 -32.83
CA GLU A 468 16.50 -1.05 -33.17
C GLU A 468 15.31 -0.10 -32.91
N MET A 469 14.17 -0.61 -32.47
CA MET A 469 12.98 0.19 -32.23
C MET A 469 12.90 0.69 -30.79
N THR A 470 11.94 1.58 -30.52
CA THR A 470 11.70 2.08 -29.16
C THR A 470 10.62 1.22 -28.44
N HIS A 471 10.97 0.74 -27.28
CA HIS A 471 10.15 -0.19 -26.54
C HIS A 471 9.58 0.41 -25.27
N PHE A 472 8.34 0.00 -24.96
CA PHE A 472 7.60 0.42 -23.80
C PHE A 472 6.94 -0.80 -23.15
N CYS A 473 6.83 -0.81 -21.83
CA CYS A 473 6.11 -1.85 -21.11
C CYS A 473 5.70 -1.38 -19.71
N GLY A 474 4.92 -2.20 -19.01
CA GLY A 474 4.75 -2.06 -17.57
C GLY A 474 6.00 -2.48 -16.79
N PRO A 475 6.12 -2.06 -15.53
CA PRO A 475 7.22 -2.48 -14.68
C PRO A 475 7.17 -3.98 -14.37
N GLY A 476 8.32 -4.59 -14.06
CA GLY A 476 8.43 -5.98 -13.61
C GLY A 476 8.87 -6.95 -14.72
N ASN A 477 8.20 -8.11 -14.84
CA ASN A 477 8.72 -9.22 -15.65
C ASN A 477 8.93 -8.88 -17.13
N THR A 478 8.00 -8.14 -17.76
CA THR A 478 8.14 -7.73 -19.17
C THR A 478 9.36 -6.85 -19.38
N GLN A 479 9.59 -5.88 -18.48
CA GLN A 479 10.78 -5.02 -18.49
C GLN A 479 12.07 -5.86 -18.48
N ARG A 480 12.16 -6.83 -17.56
CA ARG A 480 13.35 -7.66 -17.42
C ARG A 480 13.60 -8.55 -18.63
N ILE A 481 12.54 -9.05 -19.25
CA ILE A 481 12.67 -9.84 -20.48
C ILE A 481 13.27 -8.98 -21.59
N LEU A 482 12.83 -7.74 -21.78
CA LEU A 482 13.44 -6.84 -22.74
C LEU A 482 14.91 -6.55 -22.40
N GLN A 483 15.20 -6.29 -21.14
CA GLN A 483 16.58 -6.03 -20.66
C GLN A 483 17.50 -7.22 -20.90
N LYS A 484 17.05 -8.47 -20.78
CA LYS A 484 17.82 -9.68 -21.15
C LYS A 484 18.23 -9.71 -22.63
N HIS A 485 17.43 -9.09 -23.50
CA HIS A 485 17.74 -8.94 -24.92
C HIS A 485 18.56 -7.66 -25.23
N GLY A 486 19.02 -6.96 -24.18
CA GLY A 486 19.79 -5.72 -24.32
C GLY A 486 18.96 -4.51 -24.73
N ILE A 487 17.67 -4.53 -24.45
CA ILE A 487 16.72 -3.44 -24.73
C ILE A 487 16.31 -2.80 -23.40
N GLU A 488 16.53 -1.49 -23.26
CA GLU A 488 16.06 -0.72 -22.11
C GLU A 488 14.72 -0.07 -22.44
N PRO A 489 13.58 -0.58 -21.91
CA PRO A 489 12.27 -0.05 -22.25
C PRO A 489 11.91 1.20 -21.42
N HIS A 490 11.11 2.08 -21.97
CA HIS A 490 10.42 3.13 -21.23
C HIS A 490 9.23 2.55 -20.47
N ILE A 491 9.15 2.85 -19.17
CA ILE A 491 8.08 2.31 -18.32
C ILE A 491 6.85 3.21 -18.33
N PHE A 492 5.68 2.59 -18.48
CA PHE A 492 4.36 3.16 -18.27
C PHE A 492 3.52 2.24 -17.40
N LEU A 493 2.64 2.79 -16.59
CA LEU A 493 1.84 2.00 -15.66
C LEU A 493 0.71 1.22 -16.37
N ASP A 494 0.23 1.73 -17.49
CA ASP A 494 -0.73 1.03 -18.35
C ASP A 494 -0.64 1.48 -19.83
N HIS A 495 -1.24 0.68 -20.70
CA HIS A 495 -1.24 0.90 -22.15
C HIS A 495 -1.99 2.18 -22.55
N GLN A 496 -3.11 2.51 -21.88
CA GLN A 496 -3.89 3.70 -22.24
C GLN A 496 -3.12 4.98 -21.92
N GLN A 497 -2.44 5.02 -20.77
CA GLN A 497 -1.57 6.12 -20.41
C GLN A 497 -0.47 6.29 -21.47
N TRP A 498 0.20 5.19 -21.85
CA TRP A 498 1.21 5.21 -22.90
C TRP A 498 0.67 5.78 -24.21
N LEU A 499 -0.49 5.27 -24.65
CA LEU A 499 -1.09 5.71 -25.91
C LEU A 499 -1.43 7.22 -25.90
N ASN A 500 -1.99 7.71 -24.78
CA ASN A 500 -2.33 9.12 -24.61
C ASN A 500 -1.11 10.04 -24.57
N GLU A 501 -0.02 9.59 -23.94
CA GLU A 501 1.19 10.40 -23.80
C GLU A 501 2.08 10.36 -25.04
N MET A 502 2.11 9.26 -25.81
CA MET A 502 3.04 9.04 -26.92
C MET A 502 2.44 9.31 -28.30
N SER A 503 1.09 9.40 -28.43
CA SER A 503 0.46 9.79 -29.68
C SER A 503 0.32 11.31 -29.83
N LEU A 504 0.51 11.79 -31.08
CA LEU A 504 0.20 13.16 -31.48
C LEU A 504 -1.32 13.41 -31.51
#